data_5d7245f0beb71f727c95edcd381351c8
#
_entry.id   5d7245f0beb71f727c95edcd381351c8
#
_cell.length_a   1.000
_cell.length_b   1.000
_cell.length_c   1.000
_cell.angle_alpha   90.00
_cell.angle_beta   90.00
_cell.angle_gamma   90.00
#
_symmetry.space_group_name_H-M   'P 1'
#
loop_
_entity.id
_entity.type
_entity.pdbx_description
1 polymer ?
#
loop_
_entity_poly.entity_id
_entity_poly.type
_entity_poly.pdbx_seq_one_letter_code
_entity_poly.pdbx_strand_id
1 'polypeptide(L)'
;MENFLEQAFGKNDVTTPKMRAAVREWFDLYYGAPRPQEDTALRPAALIVGKLCRTVFAEYEARLPADTAPARKASLAALDRVAKTALQYAMIGGECLLKPVPQKTGFAFAALRRDCYVPLARDAHGQLLAVGTMEILSVESRRYALLERRTAGADGLTIETRLFELNGQTLGRCVPLNTLPVCADLVPQLVLPGVPGVGLAVLRMPLVNCVDGSADAVSLYAPATGLLHALARLEAQLNTEFANGASRVFASEDLLRPDAAGQRALRDDLFVGLPDDPANVGVTVYSPALREQSFLNRKQDLLRGCESLLGLRRGILSEQECSGEARTATEIAAAAADYDVTVRELQGAWAAAADEAMQLCAVLGSLYGNDPHPAAPLTVDW
;
A
#
# COMPACT_ATOMS: atom_id res chain seq x y z
N MET A 1 7.90 9.98 -11.85
CA MET A 1 7.20 11.17 -11.28
C MET A 1 8.20 12.25 -10.87
N GLU A 2 9.21 11.93 -10.06
CA GLU A 2 10.21 12.87 -9.55
C GLU A 2 10.80 13.75 -10.67
N ASN A 3 11.36 13.13 -11.71
CA ASN A 3 11.92 13.86 -12.87
C ASN A 3 10.91 14.76 -13.59
N PHE A 4 9.61 14.43 -13.55
CA PHE A 4 8.57 15.23 -14.17
C PHE A 4 8.29 16.50 -13.39
N LEU A 5 8.26 16.40 -12.05
CA LEU A 5 8.06 17.57 -11.18
C LEU A 5 9.28 18.49 -11.21
N GLU A 6 10.49 17.92 -11.25
CA GLU A 6 11.72 18.70 -11.42
C GLU A 6 11.72 19.44 -12.78
N GLN A 7 11.40 18.76 -13.85
CA GLN A 7 11.29 19.37 -15.20
C GLN A 7 10.20 20.44 -15.28
N ALA A 8 9.05 20.19 -14.61
CA ALA A 8 7.93 21.11 -14.68
C ALA A 8 8.11 22.35 -13.78
N PHE A 9 8.63 22.18 -12.56
CA PHE A 9 8.62 23.23 -11.53
C PHE A 9 10.01 23.60 -10.99
N GLY A 10 11.09 22.93 -11.44
CA GLY A 10 12.45 23.17 -10.96
C GLY A 10 12.62 22.84 -9.48
N LYS A 11 11.84 21.89 -8.95
CA LYS A 11 11.85 21.47 -7.54
C LYS A 11 12.08 19.98 -7.43
N ASN A 12 13.00 19.61 -6.53
CA ASN A 12 13.41 18.24 -6.30
C ASN A 12 12.63 17.62 -5.14
N ASP A 13 12.48 16.29 -5.22
CA ASP A 13 12.00 15.47 -4.12
C ASP A 13 12.95 15.56 -2.92
N VAL A 14 12.40 15.88 -1.74
CA VAL A 14 13.17 15.90 -0.48
C VAL A 14 13.26 14.54 0.18
N THR A 15 12.56 13.52 -0.35
CA THR A 15 12.63 12.14 0.13
C THR A 15 14.02 11.57 -0.11
N THR A 16 14.62 10.94 0.89
CA THR A 16 15.94 10.33 0.72
C THR A 16 15.92 9.15 -0.25
N PRO A 17 17.06 8.81 -0.89
CA PRO A 17 17.11 7.62 -1.76
C PRO A 17 16.75 6.32 -1.03
N LYS A 18 17.07 6.20 0.27
CA LYS A 18 16.71 5.04 1.10
C LYS A 18 15.20 4.96 1.28
N MET A 19 14.55 6.07 1.61
CA MET A 19 13.08 6.10 1.75
C MET A 19 12.37 5.83 0.44
N ARG A 20 12.87 6.38 -0.69
CA ARG A 20 12.29 6.07 -2.01
C ARG A 20 12.35 4.59 -2.35
N ALA A 21 13.48 3.94 -2.04
CA ALA A 21 13.62 2.49 -2.22
C ALA A 21 12.65 1.72 -1.31
N ALA A 22 12.57 2.10 -0.03
CA ALA A 22 11.68 1.48 0.94
C ALA A 22 10.19 1.63 0.57
N VAL A 23 9.77 2.81 0.12
CA VAL A 23 8.38 3.03 -0.35
C VAL A 23 8.04 2.08 -1.51
N ARG A 24 8.93 1.95 -2.51
CA ARG A 24 8.72 1.00 -3.63
C ARG A 24 8.61 -0.44 -3.13
N GLU A 25 9.52 -0.84 -2.26
CA GLU A 25 9.55 -2.17 -1.66
C GLU A 25 8.25 -2.48 -0.90
N TRP A 26 7.71 -1.53 -0.14
CA TRP A 26 6.45 -1.72 0.58
C TRP A 26 5.27 -1.94 -0.37
N PHE A 27 5.19 -1.18 -1.45
CA PHE A 27 4.15 -1.39 -2.47
C PHE A 27 4.32 -2.73 -3.19
N ASP A 28 5.55 -3.13 -3.49
CA ASP A 28 5.86 -4.44 -4.08
C ASP A 28 5.48 -5.60 -3.15
N LEU A 29 5.70 -5.48 -1.84
CA LEU A 29 5.29 -6.46 -0.84
C LEU A 29 3.76 -6.59 -0.73
N TYR A 30 3.04 -5.49 -0.93
CA TYR A 30 1.58 -5.48 -0.86
C TYR A 30 0.92 -5.99 -2.14
N TYR A 31 1.31 -5.44 -3.29
CA TYR A 31 0.69 -5.79 -4.58
C TYR A 31 1.27 -7.07 -5.20
N GLY A 32 2.42 -7.50 -4.75
CA GLY A 32 3.24 -8.54 -5.38
C GLY A 32 4.06 -7.94 -6.52
N ALA A 33 5.37 -8.20 -6.53
CA ALA A 33 6.20 -7.88 -7.69
C ALA A 33 5.70 -8.71 -8.90
N PRO A 34 5.67 -8.14 -10.11
CA PRO A 34 5.27 -8.89 -11.29
C PRO A 34 6.28 -10.01 -11.56
N ARG A 35 5.93 -11.23 -11.15
CA ARG A 35 6.70 -12.45 -11.42
C ARG A 35 5.93 -13.31 -12.41
N PRO A 36 6.53 -13.73 -13.53
CA PRO A 36 5.81 -14.39 -14.60
C PRO A 36 5.25 -15.80 -14.28
N GLN A 37 5.55 -16.38 -13.11
CA GLN A 37 5.28 -17.79 -12.83
C GLN A 37 4.68 -18.15 -11.46
N GLU A 38 4.31 -17.18 -10.61
CA GLU A 38 3.86 -17.50 -9.25
C GLU A 38 2.47 -16.91 -8.95
N ASP A 39 1.41 -17.54 -9.45
CA ASP A 39 0.01 -17.20 -9.14
C ASP A 39 -0.39 -17.50 -7.67
N THR A 40 0.45 -18.19 -6.90
CA THR A 40 0.16 -18.64 -5.53
C THR A 40 0.98 -17.96 -4.45
N ALA A 41 1.63 -16.84 -4.75
CA ALA A 41 2.49 -16.15 -3.77
C ALA A 41 1.68 -15.66 -2.55
N LEU A 42 2.09 -16.10 -1.37
CA LEU A 42 1.56 -15.59 -0.10
C LEU A 42 1.82 -14.08 0.00
N ARG A 43 0.79 -13.29 0.27
CA ARG A 43 0.86 -11.82 0.44
C ARG A 43 0.56 -11.43 1.89
N PRO A 44 1.49 -11.67 2.83
CA PRO A 44 1.23 -11.40 4.24
C PRO A 44 1.02 -9.90 4.52
N ALA A 45 1.67 -9.00 3.78
CA ALA A 45 1.43 -7.56 3.88
C ALA A 45 -0.04 -7.19 3.60
N ALA A 46 -0.64 -7.76 2.56
CA ALA A 46 -2.05 -7.53 2.24
C ALA A 46 -3.00 -8.11 3.31
N LEU A 47 -2.64 -9.25 3.89
CA LEU A 47 -3.39 -9.85 4.99
C LEU A 47 -3.34 -8.98 6.24
N ILE A 48 -2.16 -8.47 6.63
CA ILE A 48 -1.97 -7.56 7.77
C ILE A 48 -2.83 -6.32 7.62
N VAL A 49 -2.67 -5.60 6.51
CA VAL A 49 -3.40 -4.37 6.22
C VAL A 49 -4.91 -4.61 6.18
N GLY A 50 -5.35 -5.69 5.53
CA GLY A 50 -6.77 -6.01 5.41
C GLY A 50 -7.42 -6.39 6.75
N LYS A 51 -6.71 -7.11 7.63
CA LYS A 51 -7.22 -7.46 8.97
C LYS A 51 -7.31 -6.24 9.87
N LEU A 52 -6.22 -5.46 9.97
CA LEU A 52 -6.20 -4.25 10.79
C LEU A 52 -7.23 -3.23 10.34
N CYS A 53 -7.33 -2.96 9.04
CA CYS A 53 -8.33 -2.03 8.52
C CYS A 53 -9.76 -2.44 8.90
N ARG A 54 -10.08 -3.74 8.85
CA ARG A 54 -11.40 -4.24 9.27
C ARG A 54 -11.64 -4.06 10.75
N THR A 55 -10.64 -4.30 11.59
CA THR A 55 -10.76 -4.11 13.04
C THR A 55 -10.91 -2.65 13.40
N VAL A 56 -10.08 -1.77 12.82
CA VAL A 56 -10.16 -0.32 13.06
C VAL A 56 -11.55 0.23 12.77
N PHE A 57 -12.19 -0.20 11.69
CA PHE A 57 -13.51 0.28 11.27
C PHE A 57 -14.68 -0.66 11.64
N ALA A 58 -14.51 -1.52 12.66
CA ALA A 58 -15.55 -2.48 13.02
C ALA A 58 -16.82 -1.79 13.55
N GLU A 59 -16.66 -0.79 14.41
CA GLU A 59 -17.75 -0.04 15.07
C GLU A 59 -17.71 1.47 14.74
N TYR A 60 -16.94 1.84 13.72
CA TYR A 60 -16.71 3.23 13.33
C TYR A 60 -17.98 3.96 12.94
N GLU A 61 -18.22 5.09 13.57
CA GLU A 61 -19.23 6.07 13.20
C GLU A 61 -18.70 7.49 13.37
N ALA A 62 -18.82 8.31 12.33
CA ALA A 62 -18.46 9.73 12.37
C ALA A 62 -19.71 10.62 12.32
N ARG A 63 -19.79 11.60 13.17
CA ARG A 63 -20.96 12.47 13.33
C ARG A 63 -20.57 13.94 13.38
N LEU A 64 -21.42 14.76 12.79
CA LEU A 64 -21.41 16.22 12.96
C LEU A 64 -22.62 16.65 13.76
N PRO A 65 -22.60 17.82 14.42
CA PRO A 65 -23.77 18.38 15.09
C PRO A 65 -25.02 18.41 14.20
N ALA A 66 -26.20 18.26 14.79
CA ALA A 66 -27.45 18.12 14.04
C ALA A 66 -27.77 19.35 13.17
N ASP A 67 -27.39 20.53 13.61
CA ASP A 67 -27.56 21.84 12.95
C ASP A 67 -26.53 22.14 11.86
N THR A 68 -25.58 21.21 11.60
CA THR A 68 -24.55 21.37 10.56
C THR A 68 -25.15 21.46 9.16
N ALA A 69 -24.61 22.37 8.35
CA ALA A 69 -25.04 22.60 6.96
C ALA A 69 -25.05 21.32 6.11
N PRO A 70 -26.02 21.13 5.20
CA PRO A 70 -26.11 19.94 4.34
C PRO A 70 -24.86 19.66 3.52
N ALA A 71 -24.16 20.72 3.07
CA ALA A 71 -22.90 20.59 2.32
C ALA A 71 -21.82 19.89 3.12
N ARG A 72 -21.70 20.15 4.42
CA ARG A 72 -20.72 19.47 5.30
C ARG A 72 -21.10 18.03 5.58
N LYS A 73 -22.40 17.77 5.80
CA LYS A 73 -22.90 16.39 5.96
C LYS A 73 -22.60 15.57 4.70
N ALA A 74 -22.76 16.16 3.50
CA ALA A 74 -22.40 15.53 2.25
C ALA A 74 -20.88 15.28 2.14
N SER A 75 -20.06 16.23 2.61
CA SER A 75 -18.62 16.08 2.64
C SER A 75 -18.17 14.98 3.61
N LEU A 76 -18.77 14.87 4.80
CA LEU A 76 -18.49 13.79 5.74
C LEU A 76 -18.86 12.44 5.13
N ALA A 77 -20.05 12.30 4.55
CA ALA A 77 -20.45 11.08 3.87
C ALA A 77 -19.54 10.71 2.68
N ALA A 78 -18.89 11.70 2.04
CA ALA A 78 -17.89 11.46 1.02
C ALA A 78 -16.54 11.02 1.62
N LEU A 79 -16.15 11.56 2.77
CA LEU A 79 -14.96 11.16 3.51
C LEU A 79 -15.08 9.71 4.00
N ASP A 80 -16.23 9.33 4.57
CA ASP A 80 -16.50 7.96 5.04
C ASP A 80 -16.36 6.92 3.93
N ARG A 81 -16.76 7.26 2.70
CA ARG A 81 -16.60 6.35 1.55
C ARG A 81 -15.16 6.02 1.23
N VAL A 82 -14.23 6.93 1.48
CA VAL A 82 -12.80 6.73 1.20
C VAL A 82 -12.00 6.30 2.43
N ALA A 83 -12.58 6.31 3.63
CA ALA A 83 -11.93 6.08 4.90
C ALA A 83 -11.08 4.79 4.93
N LYS A 84 -11.68 3.66 4.61
CA LYS A 84 -11.00 2.35 4.58
C LYS A 84 -9.86 2.32 3.56
N THR A 85 -10.08 2.91 2.39
CA THR A 85 -9.06 2.97 1.33
C THR A 85 -7.89 3.87 1.75
N ALA A 86 -8.17 5.03 2.34
CA ALA A 86 -7.16 5.96 2.81
C ALA A 86 -6.30 5.35 3.92
N LEU A 87 -6.92 4.68 4.91
CA LEU A 87 -6.19 4.00 5.97
C LEU A 87 -5.30 2.86 5.40
N GLN A 88 -5.80 2.07 4.46
CA GLN A 88 -4.98 1.04 3.82
C GLN A 88 -3.79 1.66 3.08
N TYR A 89 -3.99 2.75 2.33
CA TYR A 89 -2.90 3.43 1.64
C TYR A 89 -1.86 4.00 2.60
N ALA A 90 -2.29 4.56 3.73
CA ALA A 90 -1.40 5.03 4.77
C ALA A 90 -0.62 3.88 5.43
N MET A 91 -1.27 2.76 5.75
CA MET A 91 -0.60 1.56 6.29
C MET A 91 0.46 1.01 5.32
N ILE A 92 0.21 1.05 4.01
CA ILE A 92 1.16 0.57 3.00
C ILE A 92 2.33 1.54 2.83
N GLY A 93 2.05 2.82 2.62
CA GLY A 93 3.04 3.82 2.22
C GLY A 93 3.57 4.70 3.36
N GLY A 94 3.06 4.54 4.59
CA GLY A 94 3.38 5.36 5.74
C GLY A 94 2.49 6.59 5.90
N GLU A 95 2.07 7.20 4.81
CA GLU A 95 1.11 8.32 4.80
C GLU A 95 0.21 8.26 3.54
N CYS A 96 -0.98 8.84 3.68
CA CYS A 96 -1.95 9.04 2.60
C CYS A 96 -2.46 10.49 2.68
N LEU A 97 -2.56 11.17 1.55
CA LEU A 97 -3.12 12.52 1.49
C LEU A 97 -4.58 12.46 1.07
N LEU A 98 -5.42 13.19 1.80
CA LEU A 98 -6.84 13.37 1.48
C LEU A 98 -7.01 14.71 0.77
N LYS A 99 -7.27 14.65 -0.54
CA LYS A 99 -7.48 15.84 -1.39
C LYS A 99 -8.98 16.13 -1.47
N PRO A 100 -9.47 17.26 -0.91
CA PRO A 100 -10.85 17.66 -1.12
C PRO A 100 -11.03 18.12 -2.58
N VAL A 101 -12.08 17.62 -3.20
CA VAL A 101 -12.47 17.93 -4.59
C VAL A 101 -13.85 18.59 -4.55
N PRO A 102 -13.99 19.85 -5.01
CA PRO A 102 -15.28 20.55 -4.99
C PRO A 102 -16.36 19.79 -5.75
N GLN A 103 -17.56 19.76 -5.21
CA GLN A 103 -18.76 19.19 -5.80
C GLN A 103 -19.88 20.23 -5.78
N LYS A 104 -20.99 19.96 -6.48
CA LYS A 104 -22.19 20.82 -6.43
C LYS A 104 -22.69 21.05 -4.99
N THR A 105 -22.53 20.04 -4.13
CA THR A 105 -22.89 20.11 -2.72
C THR A 105 -21.74 19.55 -1.90
N GLY A 106 -20.95 20.44 -1.26
CA GLY A 106 -19.81 20.06 -0.44
C GLY A 106 -18.59 19.57 -1.24
N PHE A 107 -17.86 18.63 -0.69
CA PHE A 107 -16.61 18.11 -1.24
C PHE A 107 -16.65 16.58 -1.33
N ALA A 108 -16.10 16.03 -2.39
CA ALA A 108 -15.62 14.65 -2.45
C ALA A 108 -14.16 14.58 -1.97
N PHE A 109 -13.64 13.38 -1.78
CA PHE A 109 -12.25 13.19 -1.39
C PHE A 109 -11.56 12.21 -2.31
N ALA A 110 -10.34 12.56 -2.72
CA ALA A 110 -9.40 11.65 -3.36
C ALA A 110 -8.32 11.25 -2.37
N ALA A 111 -8.15 9.95 -2.15
CA ALA A 111 -7.08 9.40 -1.34
C ALA A 111 -5.83 9.20 -2.21
N LEU A 112 -4.78 9.97 -1.95
CA LEU A 112 -3.53 9.92 -2.72
C LEU A 112 -2.52 9.03 -1.99
N ARG A 113 -2.11 7.95 -2.64
CA ARG A 113 -1.09 7.04 -2.13
C ARG A 113 0.29 7.68 -2.13
N ARG A 114 1.18 7.20 -1.26
CA ARG A 114 2.55 7.72 -1.13
C ARG A 114 3.38 7.66 -2.43
N ASP A 115 3.10 6.73 -3.30
CA ASP A 115 3.72 6.60 -4.62
C ASP A 115 3.09 7.49 -5.71
N CYS A 116 2.01 8.22 -5.39
CA CYS A 116 1.29 9.11 -6.31
C CYS A 116 1.56 10.61 -6.06
N TYR A 117 2.45 10.94 -5.13
CA TYR A 117 2.88 12.30 -4.87
C TYR A 117 4.35 12.36 -4.42
N VAL A 118 4.93 13.54 -4.48
CA VAL A 118 6.33 13.80 -4.13
C VAL A 118 6.39 14.95 -3.14
N PRO A 119 6.92 14.76 -1.93
CA PRO A 119 7.22 15.85 -1.02
C PRO A 119 8.32 16.75 -1.62
N LEU A 120 8.04 18.04 -1.74
CA LEU A 120 8.98 19.03 -2.27
C LEU A 120 9.59 19.90 -1.16
N ALA A 121 8.92 20.00 -0.01
CA ALA A 121 9.45 20.62 1.20
C ALA A 121 8.70 20.08 2.43
N ARG A 122 9.42 19.93 3.54
CA ARG A 122 8.89 19.64 4.88
C ARG A 122 9.50 20.59 5.89
N ASP A 123 8.79 20.82 6.99
CA ASP A 123 9.35 21.52 8.15
C ASP A 123 10.16 20.57 9.05
N ALA A 124 10.66 21.11 10.16
CA ALA A 124 11.42 20.34 11.15
C ALA A 124 10.59 19.25 11.86
N HIS A 125 9.28 19.34 11.83
CA HIS A 125 8.34 18.37 12.42
C HIS A 125 7.83 17.36 11.39
N GLY A 126 8.30 17.44 10.14
CA GLY A 126 7.92 16.56 9.06
C GLY A 126 6.59 16.90 8.38
N GLN A 127 5.99 18.06 8.69
CA GLN A 127 4.78 18.52 8.01
C GLN A 127 5.11 18.96 6.58
N LEU A 128 4.18 18.68 5.66
CA LEU A 128 4.34 19.05 4.26
C LEU A 128 4.18 20.57 4.08
N LEU A 129 5.23 21.24 3.60
CA LEU A 129 5.21 22.64 3.18
C LEU A 129 5.03 22.80 1.68
N ALA A 130 5.48 21.80 0.90
CA ALA A 130 5.21 21.74 -0.52
C ALA A 130 5.11 20.30 -0.98
N VAL A 131 4.19 20.05 -1.91
CA VAL A 131 3.94 18.73 -2.49
C VAL A 131 3.64 18.84 -3.97
N GLY A 132 4.15 17.90 -4.74
CA GLY A 132 3.84 17.73 -6.16
C GLY A 132 3.02 16.48 -6.39
N THR A 133 1.95 16.57 -7.17
CA THR A 133 1.13 15.44 -7.59
C THR A 133 1.12 15.31 -9.10
N MET A 134 0.84 14.12 -9.60
CA MET A 134 0.70 13.85 -11.03
C MET A 134 -0.53 12.98 -11.26
N GLU A 135 -1.34 13.40 -12.19
CA GLU A 135 -2.46 12.64 -12.73
C GLU A 135 -2.24 12.36 -14.22
N ILE A 136 -2.42 11.10 -14.63
CA ILE A 136 -2.34 10.72 -16.05
C ILE A 136 -3.73 10.71 -16.63
N LEU A 137 -3.95 11.56 -17.62
CA LEU A 137 -5.20 11.68 -18.36
C LEU A 137 -5.02 11.03 -19.73
N SER A 138 -5.97 10.18 -20.12
CA SER A 138 -5.98 9.56 -21.44
C SER A 138 -7.22 10.03 -22.20
N VAL A 139 -6.99 10.67 -23.35
CA VAL A 139 -8.06 11.13 -24.22
C VAL A 139 -7.78 10.59 -25.62
N GLU A 140 -8.72 9.80 -26.15
CA GLU A 140 -8.54 9.06 -27.39
C GLU A 140 -7.27 8.19 -27.36
N SER A 141 -6.31 8.43 -28.25
CA SER A 141 -5.03 7.72 -28.33
C SER A 141 -3.86 8.47 -27.67
N ARG A 142 -4.11 9.63 -27.08
CA ARG A 142 -3.08 10.49 -26.48
C ARG A 142 -3.13 10.44 -24.98
N ARG A 143 -1.96 10.53 -24.37
CA ARG A 143 -1.80 10.58 -22.90
C ARG A 143 -1.21 11.92 -22.50
N TYR A 144 -1.70 12.45 -21.39
CA TYR A 144 -1.27 13.72 -20.82
C TYR A 144 -0.92 13.52 -19.35
N ALA A 145 0.02 14.30 -18.85
CA ALA A 145 0.33 14.41 -17.43
C ALA A 145 -0.14 15.78 -16.92
N LEU A 146 -1.13 15.79 -16.05
CA LEU A 146 -1.51 16.94 -15.27
C LEU A 146 -0.65 16.97 -14.01
N LEU A 147 0.23 17.96 -13.91
CA LEU A 147 1.14 18.17 -12.79
C LEU A 147 0.63 19.33 -11.94
N GLU A 148 0.51 19.09 -10.65
CA GLU A 148 0.09 20.09 -9.68
C GLU A 148 1.15 20.25 -8.60
N ARG A 149 1.56 21.48 -8.31
CA ARG A 149 2.41 21.84 -7.18
C ARG A 149 1.60 22.66 -6.19
N ARG A 150 1.55 22.22 -4.95
CA ARG A 150 0.93 22.92 -3.84
C ARG A 150 2.02 23.40 -2.89
N THR A 151 1.98 24.65 -2.50
CA THR A 151 2.97 25.27 -1.61
C THR A 151 2.26 26.06 -0.54
N ALA A 152 2.53 25.73 0.72
CA ALA A 152 2.09 26.50 1.88
C ALA A 152 2.89 27.81 1.96
N GLY A 153 2.21 28.93 2.09
CA GLY A 153 2.80 30.24 2.24
C GLY A 153 2.22 30.99 3.45
N ALA A 154 2.82 32.13 3.79
CA ALA A 154 2.33 32.97 4.89
C ALA A 154 0.89 33.50 4.63
N ASP A 155 0.56 33.73 3.37
CA ASP A 155 -0.73 34.29 2.96
C ASP A 155 -1.78 33.22 2.60
N GLY A 156 -1.41 31.93 2.71
CA GLY A 156 -2.26 30.80 2.37
C GLY A 156 -1.62 29.80 1.41
N LEU A 157 -2.44 29.06 0.69
CA LEU A 157 -2.03 28.02 -0.23
C LEU A 157 -1.86 28.56 -1.65
N THR A 158 -0.72 28.29 -2.29
CA THR A 158 -0.51 28.47 -3.72
C THR A 158 -0.55 27.14 -4.44
N ILE A 159 -1.38 27.03 -5.49
CA ILE A 159 -1.49 25.87 -6.38
C ILE A 159 -1.04 26.27 -7.77
N GLU A 160 -0.05 25.57 -8.32
CA GLU A 160 0.39 25.73 -9.70
C GLU A 160 0.08 24.46 -10.47
N THR A 161 -0.57 24.61 -11.61
CA THR A 161 -1.04 23.50 -12.45
C THR A 161 -0.45 23.61 -13.85
N ARG A 162 0.11 22.53 -14.36
CA ARG A 162 0.67 22.46 -15.72
C ARG A 162 0.26 21.14 -16.39
N LEU A 163 -0.08 21.23 -17.67
CA LEU A 163 -0.45 20.08 -18.47
C LEU A 163 0.63 19.80 -19.52
N PHE A 164 1.08 18.55 -19.59
CA PHE A 164 2.09 18.09 -20.53
C PHE A 164 1.55 16.95 -21.39
N GLU A 165 1.93 16.88 -22.64
CA GLU A 165 1.79 15.67 -23.44
C GLU A 165 2.74 14.60 -22.90
N LEU A 166 2.32 13.32 -22.93
CA LEU A 166 3.18 12.19 -22.56
C LEU A 166 3.61 11.42 -23.80
N ASN A 167 4.93 11.33 -23.98
CA ASN A 167 5.56 10.52 -25.03
C ASN A 167 6.13 9.24 -24.40
N GLY A 168 5.30 8.19 -24.30
CA GLY A 168 5.65 6.98 -23.57
C GLY A 168 5.79 7.25 -22.07
N GLN A 169 7.03 7.26 -21.56
CA GLN A 169 7.36 7.55 -20.16
C GLN A 169 8.11 8.87 -19.95
N THR A 170 8.09 9.78 -20.93
CA THR A 170 8.74 11.07 -20.83
C THR A 170 7.75 12.22 -20.99
N LEU A 171 8.00 13.35 -20.32
CA LEU A 171 7.25 14.57 -20.53
C LEU A 171 7.60 15.14 -21.91
N GLY A 172 6.56 15.38 -22.70
CA GLY A 172 6.64 16.09 -23.96
C GLY A 172 6.45 17.59 -23.78
N ARG A 173 5.72 18.20 -24.71
CA ARG A 173 5.45 19.63 -24.71
C ARG A 173 4.46 20.02 -23.63
N CYS A 174 4.68 21.16 -22.97
CA CYS A 174 3.68 21.81 -22.12
C CYS A 174 2.58 22.38 -23.01
N VAL A 175 1.32 22.07 -22.71
CA VAL A 175 0.15 22.52 -23.46
C VAL A 175 -0.80 23.32 -22.57
N PRO A 176 -1.61 24.23 -23.11
CA PRO A 176 -2.60 24.95 -22.32
C PRO A 176 -3.60 24.00 -21.63
N LEU A 177 -4.07 24.36 -20.43
CA LEU A 177 -5.01 23.53 -19.66
C LEU A 177 -6.32 23.28 -20.42
N ASN A 178 -6.82 24.28 -21.17
CA ASN A 178 -8.02 24.15 -21.96
C ASN A 178 -7.91 23.23 -23.19
N THR A 179 -6.73 22.63 -23.42
CA THR A 179 -6.55 21.55 -24.42
C THR A 179 -7.44 20.35 -24.10
N LEU A 180 -7.69 20.10 -22.81
CA LEU A 180 -8.57 19.02 -22.35
C LEU A 180 -9.82 19.61 -21.70
N PRO A 181 -11.04 19.20 -22.11
CA PRO A 181 -12.28 19.70 -21.51
C PRO A 181 -12.33 19.52 -19.98
N VAL A 182 -11.78 18.42 -19.47
CA VAL A 182 -11.72 18.12 -18.02
C VAL A 182 -10.81 19.10 -17.25
N CYS A 183 -9.89 19.78 -17.91
CA CYS A 183 -8.97 20.75 -17.32
C CYS A 183 -9.33 22.22 -17.68
N ALA A 184 -10.42 22.44 -18.43
CA ALA A 184 -10.76 23.77 -18.96
C ALA A 184 -11.03 24.82 -17.88
N ASP A 185 -11.57 24.39 -16.73
CA ASP A 185 -11.87 25.25 -15.58
C ASP A 185 -10.66 25.45 -14.63
N LEU A 186 -9.54 24.75 -14.88
CA LEU A 186 -8.34 24.90 -14.10
C LEU A 186 -7.55 26.14 -14.54
N VAL A 187 -6.95 26.82 -13.56
CA VAL A 187 -6.06 27.96 -13.82
C VAL A 187 -4.60 27.56 -13.57
N PRO A 188 -3.63 28.14 -14.33
CA PRO A 188 -2.22 27.81 -14.18
C PRO A 188 -1.66 28.11 -12.78
N GLN A 189 -2.20 29.13 -12.12
CA GLN A 189 -1.85 29.49 -10.74
C GLN A 189 -3.09 29.98 -10.00
N LEU A 190 -3.30 29.41 -8.81
CA LEU A 190 -4.38 29.78 -7.89
C LEU A 190 -3.79 30.03 -6.51
N VAL A 191 -4.18 31.16 -5.91
CA VAL A 191 -3.85 31.48 -4.51
C VAL A 191 -5.12 31.44 -3.68
N LEU A 192 -5.14 30.63 -2.64
CA LEU A 192 -6.27 30.46 -1.71
C LEU A 192 -5.88 31.03 -0.35
N PRO A 193 -6.33 32.26 -0.02
CA PRO A 193 -5.95 32.90 1.24
C PRO A 193 -6.55 32.15 2.43
N GLY A 194 -5.76 32.09 3.51
CA GLY A 194 -6.22 31.47 4.77
C GLY A 194 -6.36 29.95 4.75
N VAL A 195 -6.08 29.27 3.63
CA VAL A 195 -6.05 27.80 3.59
C VAL A 195 -4.78 27.30 4.27
N PRO A 196 -4.89 26.47 5.32
CA PRO A 196 -3.73 26.01 6.08
C PRO A 196 -2.91 24.96 5.28
N GLY A 197 -1.60 24.97 5.50
CA GLY A 197 -0.69 23.99 4.94
C GLY A 197 -0.75 23.87 3.41
N VAL A 198 -0.64 22.67 2.90
CA VAL A 198 -0.72 22.38 1.47
C VAL A 198 -2.16 22.17 0.98
N GLY A 199 -3.17 22.43 1.82
CA GLY A 199 -4.57 22.25 1.47
C GLY A 199 -4.97 20.78 1.23
N LEU A 200 -4.30 19.87 1.90
CA LEU A 200 -4.55 18.42 1.91
C LEU A 200 -4.49 17.94 3.36
N ALA A 201 -5.45 17.14 3.80
CA ALA A 201 -5.34 16.50 5.10
C ALA A 201 -4.40 15.28 5.03
N VAL A 202 -3.61 15.08 6.08
CA VAL A 202 -2.54 14.08 6.08
C VAL A 202 -2.87 12.95 7.05
N LEU A 203 -3.18 11.77 6.54
CA LEU A 203 -3.25 10.56 7.34
C LEU A 203 -1.86 9.93 7.41
N ARG A 204 -1.23 10.02 8.58
CA ARG A 204 0.13 9.55 8.83
C ARG A 204 0.14 8.41 9.83
N MET A 205 0.94 7.37 9.54
CA MET A 205 1.14 6.27 10.49
C MET A 205 1.92 6.74 11.73
N PRO A 206 1.48 6.35 12.94
CA PRO A 206 2.08 6.79 14.20
C PRO A 206 3.35 5.98 14.53
N LEU A 207 4.28 5.92 13.59
CA LEU A 207 5.52 5.15 13.73
C LEU A 207 6.74 6.03 13.50
N VAL A 208 7.79 5.77 14.28
CA VAL A 208 9.10 6.39 14.08
C VAL A 208 9.76 5.76 12.85
N ASN A 209 10.42 6.59 12.05
CA ASN A 209 11.09 6.14 10.85
C ASN A 209 12.30 5.25 11.20
N CYS A 210 12.12 3.95 10.98
CA CYS A 210 13.14 2.92 11.21
C CYS A 210 14.05 2.67 9.99
N VAL A 211 13.83 3.39 8.87
CA VAL A 211 14.62 3.21 7.62
C VAL A 211 15.86 4.07 7.62
N ASP A 212 15.71 5.37 7.90
CA ASP A 212 16.82 6.33 7.83
C ASP A 212 16.76 7.43 8.90
N GLY A 213 15.75 7.40 9.77
CA GLY A 213 15.55 8.38 10.83
C GLY A 213 15.11 9.77 10.34
N SER A 214 14.77 9.94 9.05
CA SER A 214 14.24 11.19 8.54
C SER A 214 12.80 11.44 9.05
N ALA A 215 12.27 12.62 8.76
CA ALA A 215 10.90 12.98 9.12
C ALA A 215 9.82 12.33 8.21
N ASP A 216 10.20 11.51 7.24
CA ASP A 216 9.24 10.78 6.41
C ASP A 216 8.50 9.71 7.21
N ALA A 217 7.22 9.52 6.89
CA ALA A 217 6.41 8.45 7.47
C ALA A 217 6.80 7.08 6.89
N VAL A 218 6.65 6.03 7.70
CA VAL A 218 6.99 4.66 7.31
C VAL A 218 5.78 3.75 7.29
N SER A 219 5.82 2.74 6.43
CA SER A 219 4.79 1.70 6.37
C SER A 219 4.54 1.07 7.74
N LEU A 220 3.30 0.69 8.00
CA LEU A 220 2.94 -0.06 9.21
C LEU A 220 3.81 -1.32 9.38
N TYR A 221 4.14 -2.00 8.29
CA TYR A 221 4.95 -3.22 8.32
C TYR A 221 6.44 -2.97 7.99
N ALA A 222 6.90 -1.71 7.98
CA ALA A 222 8.32 -1.40 7.79
C ALA A 222 9.25 -2.17 8.75
N PRO A 223 8.95 -2.31 10.07
CA PRO A 223 9.80 -3.06 10.98
C PRO A 223 9.90 -4.55 10.63
N ALA A 224 8.89 -5.13 9.98
CA ALA A 224 8.81 -6.54 9.64
C ALA A 224 9.23 -6.86 8.20
N THR A 225 9.69 -5.88 7.40
CA THR A 225 10.03 -6.05 5.97
C THR A 225 10.99 -7.22 5.74
N GLY A 226 12.03 -7.38 6.57
CA GLY A 226 12.96 -8.49 6.47
C GLY A 226 12.32 -9.86 6.67
N LEU A 227 11.35 -9.97 7.60
CA LEU A 227 10.60 -11.21 7.84
C LEU A 227 9.63 -11.51 6.69
N LEU A 228 9.00 -10.48 6.11
CA LEU A 228 8.12 -10.63 4.94
C LEU A 228 8.89 -11.17 3.73
N HIS A 229 10.11 -10.69 3.50
CA HIS A 229 11.00 -11.25 2.47
C HIS A 229 11.45 -12.67 2.80
N ALA A 230 11.71 -12.98 4.07
CA ALA A 230 12.05 -14.33 4.48
C ALA A 230 10.88 -15.30 4.26
N LEU A 231 9.63 -14.88 4.51
CA LEU A 231 8.42 -15.64 4.20
C LEU A 231 8.28 -15.91 2.71
N ALA A 232 8.47 -14.89 1.87
CA ALA A 232 8.39 -15.06 0.42
C ALA A 232 9.46 -16.04 -0.12
N ARG A 233 10.70 -15.97 0.41
CA ARG A 233 11.76 -16.93 0.05
C ARG A 233 11.45 -18.33 0.52
N LEU A 234 10.91 -18.48 1.74
CA LEU A 234 10.53 -19.78 2.29
C LEU A 234 9.46 -20.46 1.44
N GLU A 235 8.46 -19.70 0.99
CA GLU A 235 7.39 -20.20 0.13
C GLU A 235 7.93 -20.66 -1.24
N ALA A 236 8.83 -19.89 -1.84
CA ALA A 236 9.49 -20.27 -3.08
C ALA A 236 10.34 -21.56 -2.92
N GLN A 237 11.05 -21.70 -1.78
CA GLN A 237 11.81 -22.90 -1.47
C GLN A 237 10.88 -24.11 -1.25
N LEU A 238 9.76 -23.94 -0.56
CA LEU A 238 8.77 -25.00 -0.36
C LEU A 238 8.17 -25.46 -1.70
N ASN A 239 7.80 -24.54 -2.57
CA ASN A 239 7.31 -24.89 -3.91
C ASN A 239 8.37 -25.66 -4.72
N THR A 240 9.65 -25.28 -4.61
CA THR A 240 10.76 -25.98 -5.25
C THR A 240 10.94 -27.38 -4.65
N GLU A 241 10.81 -27.53 -3.32
CA GLU A 241 10.89 -28.82 -2.64
C GLU A 241 9.78 -29.77 -3.13
N PHE A 242 8.54 -29.28 -3.25
CA PHE A 242 7.43 -30.06 -3.81
C PHE A 242 7.67 -30.44 -5.28
N ALA A 243 8.13 -29.51 -6.11
CA ALA A 243 8.44 -29.77 -7.51
C ALA A 243 9.55 -30.82 -7.68
N ASN A 244 10.61 -30.73 -6.86
CA ASN A 244 11.72 -31.67 -6.87
C ASN A 244 11.40 -33.00 -6.18
N GLY A 245 10.46 -32.99 -5.23
CA GLY A 245 10.00 -34.16 -4.48
C GLY A 245 9.08 -35.09 -5.27
N ALA A 246 8.75 -34.77 -6.50
CA ALA A 246 7.99 -35.65 -7.36
C ALA A 246 8.73 -37.00 -7.52
N SER A 247 8.02 -38.10 -7.28
CA SER A 247 8.58 -39.43 -7.46
C SER A 247 9.01 -39.63 -8.90
N ARG A 248 10.22 -40.14 -9.08
CA ARG A 248 10.80 -40.41 -10.42
C ARG A 248 11.25 -41.85 -10.49
N VAL A 249 11.08 -42.45 -11.66
CA VAL A 249 11.59 -43.79 -11.93
C VAL A 249 12.78 -43.62 -12.89
N PHE A 250 13.94 -44.01 -12.41
CA PHE A 250 15.13 -44.11 -13.25
C PHE A 250 15.18 -45.53 -13.83
N ALA A 251 15.16 -45.65 -15.14
CA ALA A 251 15.24 -46.92 -15.84
C ALA A 251 16.33 -46.86 -16.91
N SER A 252 16.96 -47.98 -17.17
CA SER A 252 17.86 -48.08 -18.33
C SER A 252 17.13 -47.78 -19.63
N GLU A 253 17.75 -47.02 -20.50
CA GLU A 253 17.18 -46.64 -21.80
C GLU A 253 16.80 -47.86 -22.66
N ASP A 254 17.51 -48.98 -22.45
CA ASP A 254 17.27 -50.23 -23.13
C ASP A 254 15.99 -50.96 -22.70
N LEU A 255 15.45 -50.64 -21.54
CA LEU A 255 14.16 -51.14 -21.05
C LEU A 255 12.96 -50.39 -21.65
N LEU A 256 13.18 -49.22 -22.21
CA LEU A 256 12.15 -48.40 -22.82
C LEU A 256 11.88 -48.86 -24.25
N ARG A 257 10.65 -49.28 -24.53
CA ARG A 257 10.25 -49.62 -25.90
C ARG A 257 10.12 -48.33 -26.73
N PRO A 258 10.72 -48.27 -27.94
CA PRO A 258 10.50 -47.14 -28.81
C PRO A 258 9.02 -47.08 -29.24
N ASP A 259 8.50 -45.84 -29.32
CA ASP A 259 7.19 -45.57 -29.88
C ASP A 259 7.20 -45.77 -31.42
N ALA A 260 6.05 -45.56 -32.08
CA ALA A 260 5.92 -45.70 -33.54
C ALA A 260 6.79 -44.71 -34.34
N ALA A 261 7.32 -43.65 -33.69
CA ALA A 261 8.24 -42.66 -34.24
C ALA A 261 9.71 -42.94 -33.89
N GLY A 262 9.99 -44.04 -33.16
CA GLY A 262 11.33 -44.43 -32.75
C GLY A 262 11.84 -43.69 -31.53
N GLN A 263 11.02 -42.89 -30.85
CA GLN A 263 11.38 -42.22 -29.62
C GLN A 263 11.16 -43.12 -28.40
N ARG A 264 12.20 -43.26 -27.58
CA ARG A 264 12.15 -44.03 -26.32
C ARG A 264 11.67 -43.20 -25.15
N ALA A 265 10.57 -42.49 -25.32
CA ALA A 265 10.00 -41.65 -24.31
C ALA A 265 8.79 -42.30 -23.65
N LEU A 266 8.87 -42.51 -22.35
CA LEU A 266 7.72 -42.66 -21.48
C LEU A 266 7.57 -41.31 -20.73
N ARG A 267 6.35 -40.81 -20.66
CA ARG A 267 5.95 -39.57 -19.96
C ARG A 267 7.10 -38.81 -19.28
N ASP A 268 7.53 -37.68 -19.84
CA ASP A 268 8.76 -36.93 -19.54
C ASP A 268 8.94 -36.49 -18.09
N ASP A 269 7.90 -36.49 -17.28
CA ASP A 269 7.89 -36.08 -15.88
C ASP A 269 8.08 -37.26 -14.89
N LEU A 270 7.80 -38.49 -15.29
CA LEU A 270 7.83 -39.66 -14.41
C LEU A 270 9.05 -40.56 -14.63
N PHE A 271 9.59 -40.62 -15.84
CA PHE A 271 10.67 -41.52 -16.22
C PHE A 271 11.89 -40.77 -16.75
N VAL A 272 13.06 -41.13 -16.26
CA VAL A 272 14.34 -40.64 -16.76
C VAL A 272 15.14 -41.81 -17.27
N GLY A 273 15.39 -41.83 -18.59
CA GLY A 273 16.30 -42.79 -19.21
C GLY A 273 17.75 -42.43 -18.90
N LEU A 274 18.54 -43.36 -18.40
CA LEU A 274 19.98 -43.20 -18.19
C LEU A 274 20.71 -44.09 -19.18
N PRO A 275 21.76 -43.61 -19.87
CA PRO A 275 22.68 -44.45 -20.61
C PRO A 275 23.43 -45.33 -19.62
N ASP A 276 23.26 -46.65 -19.73
CA ASP A 276 23.78 -47.59 -18.75
C ASP A 276 24.80 -48.55 -19.35
N ASP A 277 25.66 -49.10 -18.45
CA ASP A 277 26.54 -50.22 -18.79
C ASP A 277 25.68 -51.47 -18.96
N PRO A 278 25.80 -52.22 -20.08
CA PRO A 278 25.00 -53.42 -20.35
C PRO A 278 24.99 -54.48 -19.24
N ALA A 279 25.92 -54.40 -18.29
CA ALA A 279 26.03 -55.32 -17.17
C ALA A 279 25.12 -54.94 -15.97
N ASN A 280 24.46 -53.78 -15.98
CA ASN A 280 23.77 -53.26 -14.79
C ASN A 280 22.39 -52.64 -15.15
N VAL A 281 21.55 -53.40 -15.84
CA VAL A 281 20.20 -53.00 -16.22
C VAL A 281 19.30 -52.99 -14.97
N GLY A 282 18.99 -51.81 -14.47
CA GLY A 282 18.19 -51.64 -13.25
C GLY A 282 17.07 -50.61 -13.39
N VAL A 283 16.05 -50.75 -12.59
CA VAL A 283 15.01 -49.75 -12.36
C VAL A 283 15.14 -49.25 -10.93
N THR A 284 15.36 -47.97 -10.76
CA THR A 284 15.42 -47.36 -9.44
C THR A 284 14.28 -46.36 -9.27
N VAL A 285 13.49 -46.52 -8.22
CA VAL A 285 12.44 -45.58 -7.85
C VAL A 285 13.02 -44.57 -6.85
N TYR A 286 13.07 -43.31 -7.25
CA TYR A 286 13.45 -42.21 -6.38
C TYR A 286 12.18 -41.56 -5.85
N SER A 287 11.95 -41.69 -4.55
CA SER A 287 10.83 -41.05 -3.84
C SER A 287 11.38 -40.42 -2.56
N PRO A 288 11.86 -39.16 -2.65
CA PRO A 288 12.45 -38.49 -1.49
C PRO A 288 11.37 -38.16 -0.45
N ALA A 289 11.74 -38.25 0.82
CA ALA A 289 10.91 -37.74 1.91
C ALA A 289 10.92 -36.21 1.88
N LEU A 290 9.75 -35.59 1.79
CA LEU A 290 9.61 -34.13 1.83
C LEU A 290 9.88 -33.62 3.25
N ARG A 291 10.60 -32.50 3.35
CA ARG A 291 10.88 -31.79 4.62
C ARG A 291 9.77 -30.85 5.04
N GLU A 292 8.53 -31.17 4.69
CA GLU A 292 7.34 -30.30 4.83
C GLU A 292 7.21 -29.74 6.24
N GLN A 293 7.33 -30.58 7.28
CA GLN A 293 7.17 -30.12 8.67
C GLN A 293 8.19 -29.05 9.09
N SER A 294 9.42 -29.16 8.61
CA SER A 294 10.46 -28.16 8.88
C SER A 294 10.12 -26.81 8.23
N PHE A 295 9.58 -26.82 7.02
CA PHE A 295 9.13 -25.61 6.33
C PHE A 295 7.92 -24.99 7.02
N LEU A 296 6.93 -25.79 7.42
CA LEU A 296 5.74 -25.34 8.15
C LEU A 296 6.11 -24.72 9.50
N ASN A 297 6.97 -25.36 10.28
CA ASN A 297 7.45 -24.82 11.55
C ASN A 297 8.15 -23.47 11.34
N ARG A 298 9.06 -23.39 10.36
CA ARG A 298 9.75 -22.12 10.05
C ARG A 298 8.80 -21.03 9.57
N LYS A 299 7.77 -21.36 8.81
CA LYS A 299 6.72 -20.43 8.39
C LYS A 299 5.99 -19.87 9.61
N GLN A 300 5.61 -20.73 10.56
CA GLN A 300 4.95 -20.30 11.80
C GLN A 300 5.85 -19.38 12.64
N ASP A 301 7.15 -19.68 12.78
CA ASP A 301 8.09 -18.81 13.47
C ASP A 301 8.20 -17.42 12.86
N LEU A 302 8.28 -17.34 11.53
CA LEU A 302 8.34 -16.06 10.81
C LEU A 302 7.04 -15.26 10.97
N LEU A 303 5.88 -15.91 10.89
CA LEU A 303 4.58 -15.28 11.10
C LEU A 303 4.43 -14.74 12.53
N ARG A 304 4.86 -15.51 13.54
CA ARG A 304 4.89 -15.07 14.94
C ARG A 304 5.84 -13.89 15.15
N GLY A 305 6.99 -13.90 14.47
CA GLY A 305 7.91 -12.77 14.47
C GLY A 305 7.28 -11.49 13.88
N CYS A 306 6.53 -11.61 12.79
CA CYS A 306 5.76 -10.49 12.23
C CYS A 306 4.71 -9.99 13.22
N GLU A 307 3.93 -10.89 13.85
CA GLU A 307 2.94 -10.51 14.86
C GLU A 307 3.56 -9.72 16.01
N SER A 308 4.70 -10.21 16.54
CA SER A 308 5.40 -9.53 17.63
C SER A 308 5.93 -8.15 17.27
N LEU A 309 6.54 -7.99 16.06
CA LEU A 309 7.09 -6.70 15.62
C LEU A 309 6.01 -5.66 15.31
N LEU A 310 4.81 -6.09 14.95
CA LEU A 310 3.73 -5.21 14.53
C LEU A 310 2.66 -5.01 15.62
N GLY A 311 2.90 -5.47 16.84
CA GLY A 311 1.92 -5.41 17.91
C GLY A 311 0.61 -6.14 17.59
N LEU A 312 0.68 -7.20 16.77
CA LEU A 312 -0.47 -8.01 16.43
C LEU A 312 -0.67 -9.13 17.45
N ARG A 313 -1.93 -9.46 17.73
CA ARG A 313 -2.25 -10.62 18.58
C ARG A 313 -1.80 -11.90 17.88
N ARG A 314 -1.21 -12.82 18.65
CA ARG A 314 -0.88 -14.17 18.16
C ARG A 314 -2.11 -14.89 17.64
N GLY A 315 -1.95 -15.56 16.49
CA GLY A 315 -3.03 -16.23 15.78
C GLY A 315 -3.78 -15.34 14.79
N ILE A 316 -3.36 -14.10 14.58
CA ILE A 316 -3.87 -13.26 13.49
C ILE A 316 -3.26 -13.71 12.15
N LEU A 317 -1.95 -13.96 12.12
CA LEU A 317 -1.20 -14.43 10.97
C LEU A 317 -0.78 -15.88 11.12
N SER A 318 -0.29 -16.25 12.32
CA SER A 318 0.14 -17.60 12.66
C SER A 318 -1.05 -18.48 13.05
N GLU A 319 -0.83 -19.79 13.10
CA GLU A 319 -1.78 -20.73 13.69
C GLU A 319 -1.82 -20.56 15.21
N GLN A 320 -3.02 -20.61 15.77
CA GLN A 320 -3.16 -20.67 17.24
C GLN A 320 -2.61 -22.01 17.73
N GLU A 321 -1.70 -21.96 18.69
CA GLU A 321 -1.32 -23.16 19.41
C GLU A 321 -2.56 -23.66 20.15
N CYS A 322 -3.04 -24.84 19.74
CA CYS A 322 -4.00 -25.59 20.54
C CYS A 322 -3.26 -26.16 21.76
N SER A 323 -2.87 -25.29 22.72
CA SER A 323 -2.52 -25.75 24.05
C SER A 323 -3.80 -26.28 24.66
N GLY A 324 -3.84 -27.58 25.00
CA GLY A 324 -5.02 -28.20 25.62
C GLY A 324 -5.35 -27.65 27.01
N GLU A 325 -4.66 -26.62 27.49
CA GLU A 325 -4.91 -25.89 28.71
C GLU A 325 -5.80 -24.68 28.44
N ALA A 326 -6.90 -24.56 29.16
CA ALA A 326 -7.78 -23.41 29.14
C ALA A 326 -7.02 -22.18 29.63
N ARG A 327 -6.76 -21.22 28.76
CA ARG A 327 -6.17 -19.92 29.13
C ARG A 327 -7.13 -19.16 30.05
N THR A 328 -6.59 -18.52 31.08
CA THR A 328 -7.38 -17.64 31.94
C THR A 328 -7.81 -16.36 31.20
N ALA A 329 -8.91 -15.76 31.61
CA ALA A 329 -9.37 -14.48 31.05
C ALA A 329 -8.30 -13.39 31.15
N THR A 330 -7.47 -13.39 32.19
CA THR A 330 -6.36 -12.46 32.41
C THR A 330 -5.24 -12.63 31.39
N GLU A 331 -4.87 -13.88 31.05
CA GLU A 331 -3.86 -14.16 30.04
C GLU A 331 -4.34 -13.80 28.63
N ILE A 332 -5.62 -14.01 28.35
CA ILE A 332 -6.24 -13.60 27.09
C ILE A 332 -6.24 -12.06 26.98
N ALA A 333 -6.61 -11.36 28.04
CA ALA A 333 -6.62 -9.90 28.09
C ALA A 333 -5.21 -9.31 27.95
N ALA A 334 -4.21 -9.87 28.64
CA ALA A 334 -2.81 -9.44 28.53
C ALA A 334 -2.26 -9.66 27.11
N ALA A 335 -2.57 -10.78 26.48
CA ALA A 335 -2.15 -11.07 25.10
C ALA A 335 -2.86 -10.21 24.05
N ALA A 336 -4.00 -9.58 24.39
CA ALA A 336 -4.72 -8.66 23.52
C ALA A 336 -4.28 -7.19 23.70
N ALA A 337 -3.63 -6.84 24.83
CA ALA A 337 -3.36 -5.45 25.19
C ALA A 337 -2.54 -4.69 24.14
N ASP A 338 -1.45 -5.28 23.64
CA ASP A 338 -0.60 -4.66 22.61
C ASP A 338 -1.38 -4.44 21.30
N TYR A 339 -2.22 -5.40 20.93
CA TYR A 339 -3.06 -5.29 19.74
C TYR A 339 -4.10 -4.17 19.87
N ASP A 340 -4.73 -4.04 21.04
CA ASP A 340 -5.70 -3.00 21.31
C ASP A 340 -5.03 -1.60 21.27
N VAL A 341 -3.79 -1.49 21.74
CA VAL A 341 -2.99 -0.25 21.61
C VAL A 341 -2.75 0.07 20.14
N THR A 342 -2.27 -0.88 19.36
CA THR A 342 -2.05 -0.70 17.90
C THR A 342 -3.32 -0.24 17.18
N VAL A 343 -4.46 -0.86 17.50
CA VAL A 343 -5.75 -0.47 16.91
C VAL A 343 -6.13 0.95 17.30
N ARG A 344 -6.00 1.34 18.58
CA ARG A 344 -6.33 2.70 19.06
C ARG A 344 -5.42 3.76 18.45
N GLU A 345 -4.14 3.47 18.25
CA GLU A 345 -3.21 4.39 17.58
C GLU A 345 -3.64 4.65 16.13
N LEU A 346 -4.06 3.61 15.40
CA LEU A 346 -4.59 3.75 14.05
C LEU A 346 -5.93 4.49 14.02
N GLN A 347 -6.81 4.24 15.00
CA GLN A 347 -8.06 4.95 15.20
C GLN A 347 -7.80 6.45 15.45
N GLY A 348 -6.86 6.76 16.34
CA GLY A 348 -6.45 8.14 16.63
C GLY A 348 -5.87 8.85 15.41
N ALA A 349 -5.02 8.16 14.63
CA ALA A 349 -4.47 8.72 13.40
C ALA A 349 -5.56 9.03 12.37
N TRP A 350 -6.53 8.13 12.20
CA TRP A 350 -7.67 8.39 11.31
C TRP A 350 -8.54 9.54 11.81
N ALA A 351 -8.89 9.57 13.10
CA ALA A 351 -9.74 10.62 13.67
C ALA A 351 -9.10 12.01 13.48
N ALA A 352 -7.79 12.14 13.72
CA ALA A 352 -7.06 13.39 13.49
C ALA A 352 -7.09 13.83 12.02
N ALA A 353 -6.83 12.91 11.09
CA ALA A 353 -6.86 13.20 9.67
C ALA A 353 -8.28 13.53 9.15
N ALA A 354 -9.31 12.88 9.70
CA ALA A 354 -10.70 13.16 9.37
C ALA A 354 -11.13 14.54 9.85
N ASP A 355 -10.74 14.92 11.08
CA ASP A 355 -11.00 16.25 11.61
C ASP A 355 -10.28 17.33 10.79
N GLU A 356 -8.99 17.14 10.45
CA GLU A 356 -8.24 18.03 9.56
C GLU A 356 -8.93 18.17 8.19
N ALA A 357 -9.40 17.07 7.61
CA ALA A 357 -10.11 17.08 6.34
C ALA A 357 -11.42 17.87 6.42
N MET A 358 -12.19 17.74 7.51
CA MET A 358 -13.44 18.46 7.69
C MET A 358 -13.21 19.94 8.00
N GLN A 359 -12.16 20.29 8.75
CA GLN A 359 -11.74 21.68 8.97
C GLN A 359 -11.35 22.34 7.64
N LEU A 360 -10.57 21.63 6.82
CA LEU A 360 -10.18 22.10 5.49
C LEU A 360 -11.40 22.34 4.59
N CYS A 361 -12.39 21.44 4.61
CA CYS A 361 -13.64 21.65 3.90
C CYS A 361 -14.41 22.89 4.37
N ALA A 362 -14.35 23.23 5.67
CA ALA A 362 -14.98 24.43 6.18
C ALA A 362 -14.32 25.70 5.64
N VAL A 363 -12.98 25.75 5.64
CA VAL A 363 -12.21 26.86 5.09
C VAL A 363 -12.47 27.01 3.59
N LEU A 364 -12.35 25.93 2.83
CA LEU A 364 -12.61 25.94 1.39
C LEU A 364 -14.06 26.28 1.08
N GLY A 365 -15.02 25.75 1.85
CA GLY A 365 -16.45 26.06 1.68
C GLY A 365 -16.77 27.53 1.87
N SER A 366 -16.11 28.21 2.80
CA SER A 366 -16.24 29.65 2.98
C SER A 366 -15.68 30.43 1.79
N LEU A 367 -14.55 30.03 1.24
CA LEU A 367 -13.93 30.67 0.06
C LEU A 367 -14.76 30.51 -1.20
N TYR A 368 -15.36 29.33 -1.40
CA TYR A 368 -16.24 29.06 -2.55
C TYR A 368 -17.68 29.56 -2.34
N GLY A 369 -18.00 30.17 -1.18
CA GLY A 369 -19.34 30.66 -0.88
C GLY A 369 -20.40 29.58 -0.65
N ASN A 370 -19.98 28.33 -0.49
CA ASN A 370 -20.89 27.17 -0.32
C ASN A 370 -21.30 26.95 1.14
N ASP A 371 -20.50 27.43 2.12
CA ASP A 371 -20.78 27.31 3.55
C ASP A 371 -19.99 28.34 4.37
N PRO A 372 -20.61 29.47 4.76
CA PRO A 372 -19.95 30.54 5.49
C PRO A 372 -19.79 30.27 7.00
N HIS A 373 -20.26 29.11 7.49
CA HIS A 373 -20.22 28.80 8.91
C HIS A 373 -18.84 28.33 9.38
N PRO A 374 -18.45 28.61 10.63
CA PRO A 374 -17.17 28.11 11.20
C PRO A 374 -17.14 26.58 11.23
N ALA A 375 -15.94 26.00 11.36
CA ALA A 375 -15.78 24.55 11.45
C ALA A 375 -16.60 24.00 12.63
N ALA A 376 -17.37 22.96 12.37
CA ALA A 376 -18.08 22.22 13.41
C ALA A 376 -17.18 21.06 13.90
N PRO A 377 -17.18 20.75 15.21
CA PRO A 377 -16.38 19.65 15.73
C PRO A 377 -16.86 18.31 15.16
N LEU A 378 -15.90 17.51 14.71
CA LEU A 378 -16.16 16.14 14.27
C LEU A 378 -16.11 15.21 15.50
N THR A 379 -17.13 14.42 15.73
CA THR A 379 -17.13 13.34 16.72
C THR A 379 -16.93 12.01 16.01
N VAL A 380 -15.96 11.23 16.46
CA VAL A 380 -15.69 9.89 15.92
C VAL A 380 -15.85 8.89 17.06
N ASP A 381 -16.77 7.97 16.91
CA ASP A 381 -17.04 6.87 17.82
C ASP A 381 -16.45 5.57 17.24
N TRP A 382 -15.97 4.68 18.15
CA TRP A 382 -15.31 3.43 17.79
C TRP A 382 -15.90 2.24 18.51
#